data_7a924b50c924e3fcd5fcdb7d77ec39d8
#
_entry.id   7a924b50c924e3fcd5fcdb7d77ec39d8
#
_cell.length_a   1.000
_cell.length_b   1.000
_cell.length_c   1.000
_cell.angle_alpha   90.00
_cell.angle_beta   90.00
_cell.angle_gamma   90.00
#
_symmetry.space_group_name_H-M   'P 1'
#
loop_
_entity.id
_entity.type
_entity.pdbx_description
1 polymer ?
#
loop_
_entity_poly.entity_id
_entity_poly.type
_entity_poly.pdbx_seq_one_letter_code
_entity_poly.pdbx_strand_id
1 'polypeptide(L)'
;MKVCIIVEGCYPYIMGGVSSWVHVLTSKMPDTEFYIQALIVNREQSGKFLYDLPDNVIEVREVYLQDFDWKGKSKKVKLSMKEKDALRSLVFSENVQWGDLFQLFDQNTISVNELLMGEDFFNIVQELSLIHI
;
A
#
# COMPACT_ATOMS: atom_id res chain seq x y z
N MET A 1 18.01 8.52 -8.10
CA MET A 1 17.13 7.34 -7.86
C MET A 1 15.73 7.83 -7.50
N LYS A 2 14.65 7.09 -7.85
CA LYS A 2 13.27 7.45 -7.45
C LYS A 2 12.77 6.45 -6.41
N VAL A 3 12.23 6.96 -5.31
CA VAL A 3 11.72 6.13 -4.19
C VAL A 3 10.33 6.62 -3.82
N CYS A 4 9.38 5.70 -3.72
CA CYS A 4 8.07 5.96 -3.16
C CYS A 4 8.03 5.43 -1.70
N ILE A 5 7.64 6.30 -0.76
CA ILE A 5 7.44 5.94 0.63
C ILE A 5 5.94 6.00 0.91
N ILE A 6 5.37 4.89 1.39
CA ILE A 6 3.98 4.83 1.81
C ILE A 6 3.94 5.07 3.31
N VAL A 7 3.16 6.06 3.75
CA VAL A 7 3.01 6.44 5.16
C VAL A 7 1.54 6.45 5.56
N GLU A 8 1.25 6.03 6.78
CA GLU A 8 -0.12 6.05 7.32
C GLU A 8 -0.19 7.06 8.47
N GLY A 9 -0.99 8.11 8.29
CA GLY A 9 -1.34 9.09 9.31
C GLY A 9 -0.17 9.79 10.01
N CYS A 10 1.03 9.76 9.45
CA CYS A 10 2.22 10.29 10.11
C CYS A 10 2.89 11.42 9.32
N TYR A 11 3.94 11.17 8.56
CA TYR A 11 4.66 12.19 7.79
C TYR A 11 3.88 12.63 6.55
N PRO A 12 3.80 13.92 6.23
CA PRO A 12 4.36 15.06 6.97
C PRO A 12 3.38 15.76 7.96
N TYR A 13 2.31 15.12 8.39
CA TYR A 13 1.17 15.72 9.12
C TYR A 13 1.31 15.71 10.64
N ILE A 14 2.02 14.75 11.20
CA ILE A 14 2.12 14.54 12.65
C ILE A 14 3.59 14.47 13.06
N MET A 15 3.95 15.19 14.11
CA MET A 15 5.28 15.05 14.71
C MET A 15 5.35 13.75 15.52
N GLY A 16 6.39 12.95 15.26
CA GLY A 16 6.59 11.66 15.94
C GLY A 16 7.80 10.91 15.43
N GLY A 17 8.10 9.78 16.03
CA GLY A 17 9.30 8.99 15.70
C GLY A 17 9.38 8.59 14.24
N VAL A 18 8.30 8.04 13.69
CA VAL A 18 8.23 7.63 12.28
C VAL A 18 8.37 8.83 11.35
N SER A 19 7.65 9.92 11.63
CA SER A 19 7.72 11.14 10.82
C SER A 19 9.13 11.76 10.85
N SER A 20 9.74 11.82 12.03
CA SER A 20 11.12 12.33 12.18
C SER A 20 12.11 11.46 11.42
N TRP A 21 11.94 10.14 11.45
CA TRP A 21 12.78 9.21 10.71
C TRP A 21 12.65 9.43 9.19
N VAL A 22 11.43 9.53 8.66
CA VAL A 22 11.19 9.78 7.23
C VAL A 22 11.79 11.14 6.82
N HIS A 23 11.60 12.17 7.65
CA HIS A 23 12.16 13.50 7.40
C HIS A 23 13.69 13.51 7.35
N VAL A 24 14.34 12.82 8.30
CA VAL A 24 15.80 12.66 8.31
C VAL A 24 16.27 11.88 7.09
N LEU A 25 15.59 10.77 6.74
CA LEU A 25 15.92 9.96 5.57
C LEU A 25 15.90 10.80 4.29
N THR A 26 14.78 11.50 4.04
CA THR A 26 14.64 12.34 2.84
C THR A 26 15.66 13.47 2.81
N SER A 27 15.92 14.14 3.94
CA SER A 27 16.90 15.23 4.06
C SER A 27 18.36 14.77 3.86
N LYS A 28 18.68 13.52 4.21
CA LYS A 28 20.05 12.97 4.12
C LYS A 28 20.37 12.30 2.78
N MET A 29 19.41 12.20 1.89
CA MET A 29 19.55 11.57 0.57
C MET A 29 19.20 12.56 -0.56
N PRO A 30 19.91 13.69 -0.72
CA PRO A 30 19.53 14.75 -1.66
C PRO A 30 19.52 14.31 -3.13
N ASP A 31 20.31 13.28 -3.49
CA ASP A 31 20.39 12.75 -4.85
C ASP A 31 19.26 11.75 -5.18
N THR A 32 18.31 11.56 -4.25
CA THR A 32 17.17 10.65 -4.40
C THR A 32 15.88 11.46 -4.46
N GLU A 33 15.08 11.29 -5.51
CA GLU A 33 13.74 11.85 -5.61
C GLU A 33 12.77 11.00 -4.79
N PHE A 34 12.07 11.62 -3.86
CA PHE A 34 11.07 10.96 -3.03
C PHE A 34 9.66 11.35 -3.44
N TYR A 35 8.79 10.35 -3.49
CA TYR A 35 7.35 10.47 -3.67
C TYR A 35 6.69 9.91 -2.42
N ILE A 36 5.93 10.73 -1.69
CA ILE A 36 5.27 10.31 -0.46
C ILE A 36 3.82 9.96 -0.78
N GLN A 37 3.43 8.71 -0.57
CA GLN A 37 2.04 8.28 -0.64
C GLN A 37 1.47 8.26 0.77
N ALA A 38 0.72 9.30 1.13
CA ALA A 38 0.16 9.46 2.46
C ALA A 38 -1.27 8.91 2.53
N LEU A 39 -1.50 7.94 3.41
CA LEU A 39 -2.83 7.44 3.75
C LEU A 39 -3.34 8.25 4.95
N ILE A 40 -4.34 9.11 4.75
CA ILE A 40 -4.88 9.99 5.78
C ILE A 40 -6.38 9.75 5.98
N VAL A 41 -6.87 10.04 7.18
CA VAL A 41 -8.25 9.69 7.54
C VAL A 41 -9.26 10.49 6.73
N ASN A 42 -9.07 11.82 6.67
CA ASN A 42 -10.03 12.73 6.05
C ASN A 42 -9.36 13.91 5.35
N ARG A 43 -10.14 14.65 4.59
CA ARG A 43 -9.67 15.83 3.83
C ARG A 43 -9.33 17.05 4.70
N GLU A 44 -9.70 17.05 5.97
CA GLU A 44 -9.40 18.18 6.88
C GLU A 44 -7.91 18.36 7.14
N GLN A 45 -7.14 17.27 7.00
CA GLN A 45 -5.67 17.26 7.16
C GLN A 45 -4.93 17.63 5.87
N SER A 46 -5.63 17.71 4.73
CA SER A 46 -5.02 17.94 3.43
C SER A 46 -4.12 19.18 3.44
N GLY A 47 -2.89 19.00 2.98
CA GLY A 47 -1.90 20.08 2.83
C GLY A 47 -1.42 20.72 4.14
N LYS A 48 -1.86 20.26 5.32
CA LYS A 48 -1.45 20.82 6.61
C LYS A 48 -0.18 20.15 7.12
N PHE A 49 0.92 20.38 6.42
CA PHE A 49 2.21 19.77 6.74
C PHE A 49 2.84 20.46 7.98
N LEU A 50 3.36 19.64 8.90
CA LEU A 50 4.11 20.07 10.08
C LEU A 50 5.64 20.06 9.88
N TYR A 51 6.10 19.59 8.74
CA TYR A 51 7.49 19.56 8.35
C TYR A 51 7.72 20.40 7.10
N ASP A 52 8.84 21.12 7.07
CA ASP A 52 9.33 21.73 5.84
C ASP A 52 9.89 20.61 4.95
N LEU A 53 9.25 20.40 3.81
CA LEU A 53 9.64 19.30 2.92
C LEU A 53 10.97 19.64 2.22
N PRO A 54 11.95 18.72 2.22
CA PRO A 54 13.15 18.87 1.42
C PRO A 54 12.84 18.96 -0.08
N ASP A 55 13.65 19.69 -0.86
CA ASP A 55 13.45 19.91 -2.30
C ASP A 55 13.39 18.62 -3.13
N ASN A 56 13.97 17.54 -2.63
CA ASN A 56 13.96 16.24 -3.26
C ASN A 56 12.71 15.40 -2.94
N VAL A 57 11.79 15.90 -2.13
CA VAL A 57 10.43 15.37 -2.00
C VAL A 57 9.58 16.01 -3.10
N ILE A 58 9.42 15.27 -4.20
CA ILE A 58 8.82 15.78 -5.45
C ILE A 58 7.31 15.90 -5.34
N GLU A 59 6.67 14.95 -4.65
CA GLU A 59 5.22 14.89 -4.53
C GLU A 59 4.82 14.28 -3.19
N VAL A 60 3.78 14.84 -2.57
CA VAL A 60 3.00 14.20 -1.50
C VAL A 60 1.62 13.92 -2.06
N ARG A 61 1.33 12.65 -2.34
CA ARG A 61 0.03 12.20 -2.82
C ARG A 61 -0.81 11.71 -1.65
N GLU A 62 -1.97 12.32 -1.46
CA GLU A 62 -2.89 12.01 -0.38
C GLU A 62 -3.95 11.00 -0.82
N VAL A 63 -4.16 9.97 -0.02
CA VAL A 63 -5.25 9.01 -0.16
C VAL A 63 -6.12 9.08 1.09
N TYR A 64 -7.39 9.40 0.89
CA TYR A 64 -8.34 9.61 1.98
C TYR A 64 -9.11 8.34 2.27
N LEU A 65 -8.95 7.78 3.47
CA LEU A 65 -9.63 6.55 3.86
C LEU A 65 -11.15 6.70 3.91
N GLN A 66 -11.66 7.92 4.18
CA GLN A 66 -13.09 8.22 4.14
C GLN A 66 -13.71 8.11 2.75
N ASP A 67 -12.93 8.37 1.70
CA ASP A 67 -13.44 8.35 0.32
C ASP A 67 -13.58 6.91 -0.20
N PHE A 68 -13.14 5.94 0.57
CA PHE A 68 -13.18 4.54 0.18
C PHE A 68 -14.56 3.95 0.44
N ASP A 69 -15.25 3.52 -0.63
CA ASP A 69 -16.54 2.85 -0.51
C ASP A 69 -16.38 1.38 -0.08
N TRP A 70 -16.37 1.15 1.23
CA TRP A 70 -16.33 -0.19 1.83
C TRP A 70 -17.62 -0.99 1.61
N LYS A 71 -18.70 -0.35 1.14
CA LYS A 71 -20.02 -0.97 0.97
C LYS A 71 -20.25 -1.51 -0.44
N GLY A 72 -19.28 -1.34 -1.34
CA GLY A 72 -19.34 -1.91 -2.67
C GLY A 72 -19.65 -3.39 -2.60
N LYS A 73 -20.67 -3.85 -3.36
CA LYS A 73 -21.02 -5.27 -3.43
C LYS A 73 -19.83 -6.03 -4.01
N SER A 74 -19.10 -6.73 -3.15
CA SER A 74 -18.04 -7.65 -3.56
C SER A 74 -18.64 -8.70 -4.46
N LYS A 75 -18.28 -8.71 -5.73
CA LYS A 75 -18.56 -9.84 -6.60
C LYS A 75 -17.72 -11.01 -6.09
N LYS A 76 -18.32 -12.19 -5.99
CA LYS A 76 -17.55 -13.41 -5.70
C LYS A 76 -16.63 -13.69 -6.88
N VAL A 77 -15.40 -13.24 -6.77
CA VAL A 77 -14.36 -13.51 -7.76
C VAL A 77 -13.71 -14.84 -7.40
N LYS A 78 -13.64 -15.75 -8.35
CA LYS A 78 -12.86 -16.97 -8.24
C LYS A 78 -11.56 -16.79 -8.99
N LEU A 79 -10.46 -16.90 -8.27
CA LEU A 79 -9.13 -16.85 -8.83
C LEU A 79 -8.79 -18.16 -9.54
N SER A 80 -8.11 -18.07 -10.67
CA SER A 80 -7.49 -19.24 -11.32
C SER A 80 -6.36 -19.81 -10.45
N MET A 81 -5.93 -21.03 -10.70
CA MET A 81 -4.81 -21.64 -9.98
C MET A 81 -3.55 -20.77 -10.05
N LYS A 82 -3.25 -20.23 -11.23
CA LYS A 82 -2.08 -19.38 -11.47
C LYS A 82 -2.13 -18.10 -10.60
N GLU A 83 -3.28 -17.45 -10.50
CA GLU A 83 -3.49 -16.27 -9.67
C GLU A 83 -3.39 -16.59 -8.18
N LYS A 84 -3.91 -17.75 -7.75
CA LYS A 84 -3.77 -18.24 -6.37
C LYS A 84 -2.31 -18.51 -6.01
N ASP A 85 -1.56 -19.15 -6.92
CA ASP A 85 -0.15 -19.44 -6.71
C ASP A 85 0.68 -18.15 -6.62
N ALA A 86 0.36 -17.15 -7.46
CA ALA A 86 1.00 -15.84 -7.40
C ALA A 86 0.71 -15.13 -6.06
N LEU A 87 -0.55 -15.14 -5.60
CA LEU A 87 -0.92 -14.58 -4.30
C LEU A 87 -0.27 -15.34 -3.14
N ARG A 88 -0.26 -16.66 -3.20
CA ARG A 88 0.40 -17.50 -2.20
C ARG A 88 1.89 -17.16 -2.12
N SER A 89 2.57 -17.03 -3.26
CA SER A 89 3.98 -16.65 -3.29
C SER A 89 4.26 -15.30 -2.64
N LEU A 90 3.33 -14.33 -2.76
CA LEU A 90 3.42 -13.05 -2.09
C LEU A 90 3.20 -13.17 -0.57
N VAL A 91 2.13 -13.85 -0.15
CA VAL A 91 1.75 -14.00 1.28
C VAL A 91 2.82 -14.77 2.05
N PHE A 92 3.39 -15.81 1.45
CA PHE A 92 4.44 -16.62 2.06
C PHE A 92 5.86 -16.06 1.84
N SER A 93 6.00 -14.96 1.07
CA SER A 93 7.28 -14.33 0.73
C SER A 93 8.28 -15.28 0.06
N GLU A 94 7.78 -16.26 -0.71
CA GLU A 94 8.56 -17.27 -1.41
C GLU A 94 8.53 -17.06 -2.93
N ASN A 95 9.67 -16.74 -3.53
CA ASN A 95 9.81 -16.57 -4.98
C ASN A 95 8.66 -15.82 -5.65
N VAL A 96 8.38 -14.60 -5.19
CA VAL A 96 7.20 -13.82 -5.55
C VAL A 96 7.06 -13.65 -7.06
N GLN A 97 5.92 -14.08 -7.60
CA GLN A 97 5.59 -14.05 -9.02
C GLN A 97 5.02 -12.68 -9.41
N TRP A 98 5.86 -11.63 -9.37
CA TRP A 98 5.44 -10.24 -9.60
C TRP A 98 4.72 -10.02 -10.93
N GLY A 99 5.16 -10.68 -12.01
CA GLY A 99 4.53 -10.53 -13.32
C GLY A 99 3.07 -10.99 -13.32
N ASP A 100 2.77 -12.09 -12.68
CA ASP A 100 1.42 -12.64 -12.59
C ASP A 100 0.54 -11.85 -11.62
N LEU A 101 1.12 -11.33 -10.54
CA LEU A 101 0.43 -10.41 -9.62
C LEU A 101 0.03 -9.10 -10.31
N PHE A 102 0.93 -8.48 -11.07
CA PHE A 102 0.61 -7.25 -11.80
C PHE A 102 -0.44 -7.49 -12.88
N GLN A 103 -0.39 -8.63 -13.59
CA GLN A 103 -1.39 -9.00 -14.58
C GLN A 103 -2.81 -9.08 -13.99
N LEU A 104 -2.94 -9.53 -12.76
CA LEU A 104 -4.22 -9.64 -12.04
C LEU A 104 -4.91 -8.27 -11.89
N PHE A 105 -4.12 -7.20 -11.73
CA PHE A 105 -4.63 -5.84 -11.58
C PHE A 105 -4.69 -5.07 -12.91
N ASP A 106 -3.74 -5.29 -13.82
CA ASP A 106 -3.67 -4.58 -15.11
C ASP A 106 -4.88 -4.85 -16.00
N GLN A 107 -5.45 -6.04 -15.92
CA GLN A 107 -6.64 -6.40 -16.71
C GLN A 107 -7.93 -5.81 -16.16
N ASN A 108 -7.90 -5.04 -15.08
CA ASN A 108 -9.07 -4.45 -14.40
C ASN A 108 -10.21 -5.46 -14.13
N THR A 109 -9.87 -6.75 -14.01
CA THR A 109 -10.84 -7.82 -13.80
C THR A 109 -11.25 -7.97 -12.35
N ILE A 110 -10.40 -7.49 -11.44
CA ILE A 110 -10.62 -7.59 -9.99
C ILE A 110 -10.16 -6.31 -9.29
N SER A 111 -10.97 -5.81 -8.39
CA SER A 111 -10.57 -4.72 -7.49
C SER A 111 -9.80 -5.25 -6.29
N VAL A 112 -8.98 -4.40 -5.66
CA VAL A 112 -8.26 -4.75 -4.43
C VAL A 112 -9.23 -5.24 -3.35
N ASN A 113 -10.42 -4.64 -3.23
CA ASN A 113 -11.45 -5.07 -2.29
C ASN A 113 -11.98 -6.47 -2.58
N GLU A 114 -12.31 -6.74 -3.84
CA GLU A 114 -12.81 -8.06 -4.25
C GLU A 114 -11.76 -9.14 -3.98
N LEU A 115 -10.48 -8.79 -4.15
CA LEU A 115 -9.38 -9.69 -3.85
C LEU A 115 -9.24 -9.94 -2.34
N LEU A 116 -9.05 -8.86 -1.55
CA LEU A 116 -8.77 -8.98 -0.10
C LEU A 116 -9.94 -9.52 0.70
N MET A 117 -11.19 -9.25 0.26
CA MET A 117 -12.41 -9.77 0.89
C MET A 117 -12.88 -11.09 0.26
N GLY A 118 -12.12 -11.62 -0.69
CA GLY A 118 -12.42 -12.88 -1.38
C GLY A 118 -12.07 -14.10 -0.53
N GLU A 119 -12.86 -15.17 -0.71
CA GLU A 119 -12.66 -16.45 -0.02
C GLU A 119 -11.27 -17.06 -0.32
N ASP A 120 -10.81 -16.94 -1.56
CA ASP A 120 -9.51 -17.47 -1.98
C ASP A 120 -8.35 -16.79 -1.23
N PHE A 121 -8.37 -15.45 -1.08
CA PHE A 121 -7.36 -14.73 -0.32
C PHE A 121 -7.41 -15.09 1.17
N PHE A 122 -8.62 -15.15 1.73
CA PHE A 122 -8.80 -15.53 3.13
C PHE A 122 -8.23 -16.92 3.43
N ASN A 123 -8.47 -17.89 2.56
CA ASN A 123 -7.95 -19.25 2.70
C ASN A 123 -6.41 -19.28 2.65
N ILE A 124 -5.78 -18.51 1.74
CA ILE A 124 -4.31 -18.40 1.66
C ILE A 124 -3.73 -17.80 2.95
N VAL A 125 -4.34 -16.75 3.49
CA VAL A 125 -3.90 -16.13 4.76
C VAL A 125 -4.10 -17.09 5.94
N GLN A 126 -5.20 -17.85 5.94
CA GLN A 126 -5.46 -18.85 6.99
C GLN A 126 -4.41 -19.97 6.97
N GLU A 127 -4.01 -20.45 5.80
CA GLU A 127 -2.90 -21.42 5.68
C GLU A 127 -1.61 -20.89 6.33
N LEU A 128 -1.26 -19.61 6.10
CA LEU A 128 -0.09 -18.99 6.71
C LEU A 128 -0.17 -19.02 8.25
N SER A 129 -1.35 -18.73 8.80
CA SER A 129 -1.55 -18.71 10.25
C SER A 129 -1.42 -20.09 10.89
N LEU A 130 -1.76 -21.16 10.17
CA LEU A 130 -1.65 -22.56 10.66
C LEU A 130 -0.21 -23.07 10.65
N ILE A 131 0.67 -22.50 9.85
CA ILE A 131 2.11 -22.89 9.80
C ILE A 131 2.88 -22.27 10.97
N HIS A 132 2.38 -21.18 11.56
CA HIS A 132 3.05 -20.45 12.64
C HIS A 132 2.50 -20.78 14.05
N ILE A 133 1.59 -21.75 14.15
CA ILE A 133 1.13 -22.32 15.42
C ILE A 133 1.84 -23.64 15.67
#